data_fcb853229788484aa883505f22e23fbb
#
_entry.id   fcb853229788484aa883505f22e23fbb
#
_cell.length_a   1.000
_cell.length_b   1.000
_cell.length_c   1.000
_cell.angle_alpha   90.00
_cell.angle_beta   90.00
_cell.angle_gamma   90.00
#
_symmetry.space_group_name_H-M   'P 1'
#
loop_
_entity.id
_entity.type
_entity.pdbx_description
1 polymer ?
#
loop_
_entity_poly.entity_id
_entity_poly.type
_entity_poly.pdbx_seq_one_letter_code
_entity_poly.pdbx_strand_id
1 'polypeptide(L)'
;MSDDRASDRRALVDRLRDRLDVSERTLAAIESVPRHEFVPARLQSRAYDDRPLPIGHDQTDSAPHMVAMMVDLLEVGPGDRVFEVGTGCGYHAAVVAEIVGPGNVYSVEYVPALAESARERLRRLGYEVTVEAGDGWEAFEDEPPFAAAYLTCAAPDDIPDPIVDRVGIGGRVVGPVADGRGQRLVRLQVTADGIEREDRGAVRFVPMR
;
A
#
# COMPACT_ATOMS: atom_id res chain seq x y z
N MET A 1 -13.20 -7.98 -22.75
CA MET A 1 -14.10 -6.86 -22.38
C MET A 1 -13.26 -5.61 -22.43
N SER A 2 -13.63 -4.60 -23.24
CA SER A 2 -12.88 -3.34 -23.24
C SER A 2 -13.04 -2.72 -21.85
N ASP A 3 -11.94 -2.28 -21.26
CA ASP A 3 -11.95 -1.57 -19.99
C ASP A 3 -12.67 -0.22 -20.18
N ASP A 4 -13.94 -0.20 -19.81
CA ASP A 4 -14.86 0.93 -19.99
C ASP A 4 -14.41 2.20 -19.24
N ARG A 5 -13.39 2.09 -18.40
CA ARG A 5 -12.90 3.17 -17.54
C ARG A 5 -11.42 3.53 -17.72
N ALA A 6 -10.82 3.11 -18.81
CA ALA A 6 -9.42 3.45 -19.09
C ALA A 6 -9.21 4.97 -19.20
N SER A 7 -10.19 5.71 -19.75
CA SER A 7 -10.13 7.18 -19.81
C SER A 7 -10.15 7.85 -18.42
N ASP A 8 -10.98 7.33 -17.51
CA ASP A 8 -11.07 7.86 -16.15
C ASP A 8 -9.74 7.62 -15.38
N ARG A 9 -9.13 6.43 -15.55
CA ARG A 9 -7.81 6.12 -14.99
C ARG A 9 -6.74 7.05 -15.50
N ARG A 10 -6.67 7.24 -16.82
CA ARG A 10 -5.70 8.14 -17.45
C ARG A 10 -5.86 9.56 -16.92
N ALA A 11 -7.10 10.06 -16.86
CA ALA A 11 -7.37 11.38 -16.31
C ALA A 11 -6.99 11.54 -14.82
N LEU A 12 -7.10 10.47 -14.02
CA LEU A 12 -6.57 10.45 -12.65
C LEU A 12 -5.06 10.58 -12.67
N VAL A 13 -4.35 9.75 -13.44
CA VAL A 13 -2.89 9.75 -13.51
C VAL A 13 -2.34 11.09 -13.97
N ASP A 14 -2.97 11.74 -14.97
CA ASP A 14 -2.58 13.08 -15.41
C ASP A 14 -2.68 14.11 -14.26
N ARG A 15 -3.76 14.06 -13.47
CA ARG A 15 -3.90 14.93 -12.29
C ARG A 15 -2.85 14.65 -11.21
N LEU A 16 -2.47 13.38 -11.01
CA LEU A 16 -1.41 13.01 -10.07
C LEU A 16 -0.06 13.51 -10.55
N ARG A 17 0.25 13.33 -11.83
CA ARG A 17 1.50 13.83 -12.47
C ARG A 17 1.67 15.33 -12.31
N ASP A 18 0.59 16.11 -12.46
CA ASP A 18 0.63 17.56 -12.34
C ASP A 18 0.84 18.06 -10.89
N ARG A 19 0.57 17.23 -9.90
CA ARG A 19 0.53 17.64 -8.49
C ARG A 19 1.60 17.00 -7.60
N LEU A 20 2.16 15.87 -8.01
CA LEU A 20 3.08 15.08 -7.21
C LEU A 20 4.42 14.96 -7.91
N ASP A 21 5.46 14.99 -7.11
CA ASP A 21 6.82 14.59 -7.55
C ASP A 21 7.00 13.09 -7.26
N VAL A 22 6.49 12.27 -8.18
CA VAL A 22 6.58 10.80 -8.14
C VAL A 22 7.02 10.26 -9.50
N SER A 23 7.65 9.10 -9.50
CA SER A 23 8.20 8.49 -10.70
C SER A 23 7.13 8.08 -11.72
N GLU A 24 7.47 8.11 -13.01
CA GLU A 24 6.61 7.58 -14.07
C GLU A 24 6.33 6.08 -13.90
N ARG A 25 7.20 5.33 -13.24
CA ARG A 25 6.96 3.93 -12.88
C ARG A 25 5.77 3.79 -11.94
N THR A 26 5.72 4.60 -10.90
CA THR A 26 4.60 4.63 -9.96
C THR A 26 3.30 5.05 -10.64
N LEU A 27 3.34 6.07 -11.50
CA LEU A 27 2.17 6.53 -12.26
C LEU A 27 1.66 5.46 -13.23
N ALA A 28 2.55 4.77 -13.93
CA ALA A 28 2.20 3.67 -14.83
C ALA A 28 1.55 2.49 -14.07
N ALA A 29 2.07 2.15 -12.88
CA ALA A 29 1.45 1.12 -12.04
C ALA A 29 0.02 1.49 -11.62
N ILE A 30 -0.22 2.75 -11.22
CA ILE A 30 -1.58 3.24 -10.90
C ILE A 30 -2.48 3.22 -12.13
N GLU A 31 -1.97 3.55 -13.32
CA GLU A 31 -2.75 3.49 -14.57
C GLU A 31 -3.11 2.04 -14.94
N SER A 32 -2.25 1.07 -14.64
CA SER A 32 -2.50 -0.35 -14.95
C SER A 32 -3.60 -0.95 -14.07
N VAL A 33 -3.68 -0.55 -12.79
CA VAL A 33 -4.59 -1.18 -11.83
C VAL A 33 -6.02 -0.61 -11.89
N PRO A 34 -7.05 -1.43 -12.17
CA PRO A 34 -8.43 -0.97 -12.27
C PRO A 34 -9.07 -0.74 -10.89
N ARG A 35 -8.81 0.42 -10.26
CA ARG A 35 -9.28 0.74 -8.89
C ARG A 35 -10.77 0.48 -8.68
N HIS A 36 -11.61 0.67 -9.71
CA HIS A 36 -13.05 0.41 -9.62
C HIS A 36 -13.40 -1.05 -9.32
N GLU A 37 -12.52 -2.00 -9.61
CA GLU A 37 -12.69 -3.42 -9.26
C GLU A 37 -12.41 -3.72 -7.78
N PHE A 38 -11.75 -2.80 -7.08
CA PHE A 38 -11.37 -2.95 -5.67
C PHE A 38 -12.36 -2.31 -4.69
N VAL A 39 -13.20 -1.41 -5.16
CA VAL A 39 -14.17 -0.70 -4.31
C VAL A 39 -15.57 -1.29 -4.41
N PRO A 40 -16.43 -1.09 -3.39
CA PRO A 40 -17.82 -1.54 -3.43
C PRO A 40 -18.57 -1.02 -4.66
N ALA A 41 -19.48 -1.81 -5.22
CA ALA A 41 -20.22 -1.49 -6.45
C ALA A 41 -20.88 -0.08 -6.42
N ARG A 42 -21.44 0.33 -5.28
CA ARG A 42 -22.04 1.68 -5.08
C ARG A 42 -21.03 2.83 -5.19
N LEU A 43 -19.74 2.55 -5.14
CA LEU A 43 -18.66 3.55 -5.16
C LEU A 43 -17.83 3.52 -6.45
N GLN A 44 -18.10 2.58 -7.35
CA GLN A 44 -17.32 2.42 -8.58
C GLN A 44 -17.32 3.68 -9.48
N SER A 45 -18.41 4.45 -9.49
CA SER A 45 -18.46 5.74 -10.23
C SER A 45 -17.50 6.79 -9.66
N ARG A 46 -17.03 6.61 -8.43
CA ARG A 46 -16.11 7.50 -7.72
C ARG A 46 -14.70 6.91 -7.55
N ALA A 47 -14.45 5.74 -8.14
CA ALA A 47 -13.19 5.04 -7.98
C ALA A 47 -11.97 5.85 -8.43
N TYR A 48 -12.16 6.77 -9.36
CA TYR A 48 -11.10 7.63 -9.89
C TYR A 48 -11.15 9.07 -9.37
N ASP A 49 -11.97 9.33 -8.33
CA ASP A 49 -11.81 10.51 -7.49
C ASP A 49 -10.53 10.38 -6.64
N ASP A 50 -9.75 11.45 -6.51
CA ASP A 50 -8.57 11.46 -5.65
C ASP A 50 -8.97 11.67 -4.18
N ARG A 51 -9.56 10.62 -3.58
CA ARG A 51 -10.04 10.59 -2.20
C ARG A 51 -10.06 9.17 -1.64
N PRO A 52 -10.02 9.01 -0.29
CA PRO A 52 -10.25 7.71 0.33
C PRO A 52 -11.71 7.26 0.12
N LEU A 53 -11.92 5.94 0.00
CA LEU A 53 -13.25 5.34 -0.19
C LEU A 53 -13.51 4.26 0.86
N PRO A 54 -14.70 4.23 1.50
CA PRO A 54 -15.03 3.21 2.49
C PRO A 54 -15.17 1.83 1.83
N ILE A 55 -14.52 0.83 2.43
CA ILE A 55 -14.50 -0.57 1.97
C ILE A 55 -15.24 -1.53 2.90
N GLY A 56 -15.87 -1.02 3.94
CA GLY A 56 -16.56 -1.81 4.99
C GLY A 56 -15.69 -1.97 6.23
N HIS A 57 -16.26 -2.56 7.28
CA HIS A 57 -15.58 -2.81 8.56
C HIS A 57 -14.89 -1.60 9.19
N ASP A 58 -15.45 -0.39 8.96
CA ASP A 58 -14.87 0.91 9.34
C ASP A 58 -13.48 1.18 8.73
N GLN A 59 -13.15 0.48 7.63
CA GLN A 59 -11.89 0.66 6.89
C GLN A 59 -12.11 1.45 5.60
N THR A 60 -11.01 2.04 5.10
CA THR A 60 -11.00 2.82 3.87
C THR A 60 -9.87 2.38 2.94
N ASP A 61 -10.14 2.35 1.65
CA ASP A 61 -9.10 2.36 0.62
C ASP A 61 -8.49 3.76 0.52
N SER A 62 -7.18 3.85 0.53
CA SER A 62 -6.44 5.12 0.53
C SER A 62 -6.70 5.92 -0.75
N ALA A 63 -6.61 7.24 -0.65
CA ALA A 63 -6.68 8.12 -1.82
C ALA A 63 -5.55 7.81 -2.81
N PRO A 64 -5.79 7.87 -4.14
CA PRO A 64 -4.78 7.59 -5.15
C PRO A 64 -3.48 8.38 -5.00
N HIS A 65 -3.53 9.67 -4.63
CA HIS A 65 -2.32 10.44 -4.35
C HIS A 65 -1.49 9.85 -3.20
N MET A 66 -2.15 9.33 -2.17
CA MET A 66 -1.47 8.74 -1.02
C MET A 66 -0.82 7.40 -1.39
N VAL A 67 -1.52 6.57 -2.17
CA VAL A 67 -0.94 5.34 -2.75
C VAL A 67 0.29 5.68 -3.59
N ALA A 68 0.20 6.68 -4.48
CA ALA A 68 1.32 7.13 -5.31
C ALA A 68 2.52 7.55 -4.47
N MET A 69 2.32 8.42 -3.49
CA MET A 69 3.40 8.91 -2.61
C MET A 69 4.05 7.77 -1.82
N MET A 70 3.26 6.88 -1.23
CA MET A 70 3.80 5.79 -0.42
C MET A 70 4.56 4.78 -1.28
N VAL A 71 4.01 4.39 -2.43
CA VAL A 71 4.67 3.46 -3.36
C VAL A 71 5.99 4.02 -3.88
N ASP A 72 6.02 5.30 -4.24
CA ASP A 72 7.24 5.95 -4.73
C ASP A 72 8.34 6.01 -3.66
N LEU A 73 7.95 6.26 -2.39
CA LEU A 73 8.88 6.31 -1.25
C LEU A 73 9.52 4.94 -0.92
N LEU A 74 8.94 3.83 -1.37
CA LEU A 74 9.54 2.49 -1.20
C LEU A 74 10.79 2.31 -2.07
N GLU A 75 10.88 3.02 -3.21
CA GLU A 75 11.98 2.93 -4.18
C GLU A 75 12.29 1.47 -4.61
N VAL A 76 11.24 0.68 -4.80
CA VAL A 76 11.34 -0.73 -5.20
C VAL A 76 11.30 -0.90 -6.72
N GLY A 77 11.80 -2.04 -7.17
CA GLY A 77 11.84 -2.43 -8.57
C GLY A 77 11.50 -3.91 -8.81
N PRO A 78 11.57 -4.37 -10.06
CA PRO A 78 11.25 -5.76 -10.40
C PRO A 78 12.07 -6.77 -9.60
N GLY A 79 11.39 -7.75 -8.99
CA GLY A 79 11.99 -8.81 -8.18
C GLY A 79 12.17 -8.47 -6.71
N ASP A 80 11.97 -7.21 -6.28
CA ASP A 80 12.02 -6.83 -4.88
C ASP A 80 10.82 -7.42 -4.12
N ARG A 81 11.08 -8.04 -2.98
CA ARG A 81 10.04 -8.54 -2.10
C ARG A 81 9.56 -7.44 -1.18
N VAL A 82 8.24 -7.27 -1.09
CA VAL A 82 7.61 -6.19 -0.33
C VAL A 82 6.59 -6.72 0.66
N PHE A 83 6.63 -6.21 1.89
CA PHE A 83 5.69 -6.54 2.94
C PHE A 83 4.68 -5.40 3.17
N GLU A 84 3.39 -5.70 3.13
CA GLU A 84 2.29 -4.78 3.41
C GLU A 84 1.58 -5.15 4.71
N VAL A 85 1.33 -4.17 5.57
CA VAL A 85 0.47 -4.28 6.74
C VAL A 85 -0.81 -3.49 6.51
N GLY A 86 -1.93 -4.21 6.38
CA GLY A 86 -3.25 -3.65 6.09
C GLY A 86 -3.65 -3.79 4.62
N THR A 87 -3.94 -5.02 4.17
CA THR A 87 -4.37 -5.30 2.78
C THR A 87 -5.61 -4.51 2.35
N GLY A 88 -6.56 -4.33 3.26
CA GLY A 88 -7.84 -3.67 2.99
C GLY A 88 -8.60 -4.32 1.82
N CYS A 89 -8.78 -3.57 0.74
CA CYS A 89 -9.41 -4.11 -0.47
C CYS A 89 -8.41 -4.76 -1.45
N GLY A 90 -7.10 -4.62 -1.24
CA GLY A 90 -6.03 -5.14 -2.08
C GLY A 90 -5.56 -4.19 -3.21
N TYR A 91 -6.10 -2.96 -3.29
CA TYR A 91 -5.72 -2.02 -4.35
C TYR A 91 -4.25 -1.60 -4.25
N HIS A 92 -3.78 -1.23 -3.05
CA HIS A 92 -2.39 -0.82 -2.84
C HIS A 92 -1.42 -1.97 -3.15
N ALA A 93 -1.72 -3.18 -2.65
CA ALA A 93 -0.94 -4.39 -2.98
C ALA A 93 -0.85 -4.65 -4.48
N ALA A 94 -1.96 -4.46 -5.23
CA ALA A 94 -1.96 -4.61 -6.68
C ALA A 94 -1.07 -3.57 -7.38
N VAL A 95 -1.07 -2.31 -6.93
CA VAL A 95 -0.19 -1.26 -7.47
C VAL A 95 1.29 -1.59 -7.23
N VAL A 96 1.63 -2.09 -6.04
CA VAL A 96 3.00 -2.54 -5.76
C VAL A 96 3.36 -3.75 -6.62
N ALA A 97 2.45 -4.72 -6.80
CA ALA A 97 2.67 -5.91 -7.62
C ALA A 97 2.96 -5.59 -9.10
N GLU A 98 2.37 -4.51 -9.66
CA GLU A 98 2.70 -4.02 -11.01
C GLU A 98 4.19 -3.60 -11.14
N ILE A 99 4.79 -3.16 -10.04
CA ILE A 99 6.19 -2.70 -10.03
C ILE A 99 7.15 -3.85 -9.78
N VAL A 100 6.87 -4.67 -8.75
CA VAL A 100 7.82 -5.69 -8.30
C VAL A 100 7.66 -7.02 -9.01
N GLY A 101 6.54 -7.22 -9.69
CA GLY A 101 6.22 -8.46 -10.39
C GLY A 101 5.50 -9.49 -9.53
N PRO A 102 5.04 -10.59 -10.15
CA PRO A 102 4.19 -11.59 -9.52
C PRO A 102 4.91 -12.31 -8.36
N GLY A 103 4.17 -12.65 -7.31
CA GLY A 103 4.67 -13.42 -6.16
C GLY A 103 5.61 -12.67 -5.21
N ASN A 104 5.84 -11.36 -5.44
CA ASN A 104 6.77 -10.57 -4.64
C ASN A 104 6.10 -9.68 -3.59
N VAL A 105 4.77 -9.67 -3.48
CA VAL A 105 4.03 -8.92 -2.48
C VAL A 105 3.42 -9.86 -1.45
N TYR A 106 3.71 -9.59 -0.18
CA TYR A 106 3.24 -10.30 1.00
C TYR A 106 2.43 -9.32 1.84
N SER A 107 1.16 -9.59 2.04
CA SER A 107 0.22 -8.66 2.67
C SER A 107 -0.52 -9.33 3.81
N VAL A 108 -0.66 -8.63 4.94
CA VAL A 108 -1.43 -9.10 6.08
C VAL A 108 -2.60 -8.17 6.36
N GLU A 109 -3.75 -8.77 6.71
CA GLU A 109 -4.97 -8.02 7.05
C GLU A 109 -5.55 -8.55 8.36
N TYR A 110 -5.75 -7.64 9.31
CA TYR A 110 -6.29 -7.99 10.63
C TYR A 110 -7.76 -8.43 10.59
N VAL A 111 -8.56 -7.93 9.65
CA VAL A 111 -9.98 -8.27 9.50
C VAL A 111 -10.11 -9.47 8.55
N PRO A 112 -10.44 -10.69 9.03
CA PRO A 112 -10.45 -11.91 8.21
C PRO A 112 -11.35 -11.80 6.98
N ALA A 113 -12.50 -11.12 7.10
CA ALA A 113 -13.44 -10.95 5.99
C ALA A 113 -12.88 -10.06 4.88
N LEU A 114 -12.06 -9.04 5.22
CA LEU A 114 -11.35 -8.23 4.23
C LEU A 114 -10.22 -9.01 3.59
N ALA A 115 -9.42 -9.75 4.38
CA ALA A 115 -8.34 -10.60 3.86
C ALA A 115 -8.87 -11.58 2.81
N GLU A 116 -9.96 -12.31 3.11
CA GLU A 116 -10.55 -13.25 2.16
C GLU A 116 -11.07 -12.56 0.90
N SER A 117 -11.80 -11.46 1.05
CA SER A 117 -12.33 -10.68 -0.08
C SER A 117 -11.21 -10.09 -0.95
N ALA A 118 -10.11 -9.64 -0.35
CA ALA A 118 -8.93 -9.13 -1.06
C ALA A 118 -8.22 -10.26 -1.83
N ARG A 119 -8.01 -11.42 -1.19
CA ARG A 119 -7.40 -12.60 -1.81
C ARG A 119 -8.17 -13.06 -3.06
N GLU A 120 -9.50 -13.19 -2.94
CA GLU A 120 -10.36 -13.57 -4.07
C GLU A 120 -10.29 -12.56 -5.21
N ARG A 121 -10.31 -11.27 -4.87
CA ARG A 121 -10.28 -10.18 -5.85
C ARG A 121 -8.95 -10.11 -6.59
N LEU A 122 -7.83 -10.13 -5.87
CA LEU A 122 -6.49 -10.13 -6.43
C LEU A 122 -6.30 -11.30 -7.38
N ARG A 123 -6.66 -12.53 -6.94
CA ARG A 123 -6.60 -13.73 -7.79
C ARG A 123 -7.45 -13.61 -9.05
N ARG A 124 -8.70 -13.11 -8.93
CA ARG A 124 -9.61 -12.90 -10.07
C ARG A 124 -9.06 -11.92 -11.09
N LEU A 125 -8.33 -10.91 -10.62
CA LEU A 125 -7.72 -9.87 -11.47
C LEU A 125 -6.34 -10.26 -11.98
N GLY A 126 -5.79 -11.43 -11.59
CA GLY A 126 -4.53 -11.96 -12.07
C GLY A 126 -3.30 -11.46 -11.29
N TYR A 127 -3.50 -10.86 -10.11
CA TYR A 127 -2.40 -10.45 -9.23
C TYR A 127 -1.99 -11.61 -8.32
N GLU A 128 -0.71 -12.00 -8.40
CA GLU A 128 -0.10 -12.99 -7.52
C GLU A 128 0.45 -12.29 -6.26
N VAL A 129 -0.43 -12.09 -5.28
CA VAL A 129 -0.13 -11.50 -3.97
C VAL A 129 -0.43 -12.54 -2.90
N THR A 130 0.53 -12.79 -1.99
CA THR A 130 0.28 -13.61 -0.80
C THR A 130 -0.45 -12.77 0.23
N VAL A 131 -1.69 -13.16 0.59
CA VAL A 131 -2.48 -12.45 1.59
C VAL A 131 -2.74 -13.36 2.77
N GLU A 132 -2.38 -12.92 3.99
CA GLU A 132 -2.68 -13.61 5.24
C GLU A 132 -3.71 -12.82 6.07
N ALA A 133 -4.57 -13.55 6.79
CA ALA A 133 -5.41 -12.96 7.82
C ALA A 133 -4.69 -13.11 9.16
N GLY A 134 -4.35 -12.02 9.82
CA GLY A 134 -3.56 -12.09 11.05
C GLY A 134 -3.06 -10.75 11.55
N ASP A 135 -2.16 -10.83 12.51
CA ASP A 135 -1.46 -9.69 13.08
C ASP A 135 -0.20 -9.38 12.26
N GLY A 136 -0.02 -8.11 11.89
CA GLY A 136 1.15 -7.64 11.16
C GLY A 136 2.48 -7.81 11.91
N TRP A 137 2.44 -8.02 13.23
CA TRP A 137 3.62 -8.24 14.04
C TRP A 137 4.15 -9.68 13.95
N GLU A 138 3.28 -10.63 13.62
CA GLU A 138 3.58 -12.07 13.57
C GLU A 138 3.68 -12.60 12.13
N ALA A 139 2.99 -11.95 11.19
CA ALA A 139 2.91 -12.43 9.82
C ALA A 139 4.28 -12.47 9.14
N PHE A 140 4.55 -13.56 8.41
CA PHE A 140 5.74 -13.75 7.57
C PHE A 140 7.09 -13.71 8.32
N GLU A 141 7.14 -14.16 9.59
CA GLU A 141 8.38 -14.19 10.40
C GLU A 141 9.45 -15.09 9.79
N ASP A 142 9.05 -16.21 9.17
CA ASP A 142 9.95 -17.20 8.59
C ASP A 142 10.41 -16.84 7.16
N GLU A 143 9.91 -15.73 6.61
CA GLU A 143 10.27 -15.31 5.26
C GLU A 143 11.66 -14.62 5.24
N PRO A 144 12.43 -14.75 4.14
CA PRO A 144 13.65 -13.98 3.95
C PRO A 144 13.39 -12.48 4.03
N PRO A 145 14.40 -11.65 4.42
CA PRO A 145 14.24 -10.21 4.53
C PRO A 145 13.61 -9.58 3.30
N PHE A 146 12.70 -8.63 3.53
CA PHE A 146 12.06 -7.84 2.48
C PHE A 146 12.96 -6.67 2.06
N ALA A 147 12.82 -6.24 0.79
CA ALA A 147 13.45 -5.02 0.29
C ALA A 147 12.74 -3.77 0.83
N ALA A 148 11.44 -3.87 1.07
CA ALA A 148 10.68 -2.80 1.70
C ALA A 148 9.45 -3.33 2.45
N ALA A 149 8.94 -2.50 3.38
CA ALA A 149 7.65 -2.72 4.02
C ALA A 149 6.83 -1.41 4.04
N TYR A 150 5.51 -1.53 4.11
CA TYR A 150 4.66 -0.36 4.29
C TYR A 150 3.39 -0.68 5.08
N LEU A 151 2.88 0.36 5.77
CA LEU A 151 1.68 0.28 6.59
C LEU A 151 0.60 1.16 5.98
N THR A 152 -0.59 0.61 5.79
CA THR A 152 -1.79 1.34 5.33
C THR A 152 -2.70 1.75 6.49
N CYS A 153 -2.25 1.55 7.72
CA CYS A 153 -2.88 1.96 8.98
C CYS A 153 -1.86 2.67 9.87
N ALA A 154 -2.33 3.58 10.72
CA ALA A 154 -1.45 4.40 11.55
C ALA A 154 -0.98 3.65 12.80
N ALA A 155 0.33 3.47 12.93
CA ALA A 155 0.96 2.98 14.13
C ALA A 155 0.79 3.99 15.29
N PRO A 156 0.62 3.53 16.55
CA PRO A 156 0.23 4.42 17.66
C PRO A 156 1.32 5.41 18.08
N ASP A 157 2.58 5.01 18.07
CA ASP A 157 3.71 5.82 18.55
C ASP A 157 4.87 5.86 17.55
N ASP A 158 5.25 4.71 17.00
CA ASP A 158 6.26 4.55 15.96
C ASP A 158 5.94 3.30 15.12
N ILE A 159 6.64 3.11 13.99
CA ILE A 159 6.56 1.87 13.24
C ILE A 159 7.10 0.74 14.11
N PRO A 160 6.34 -0.35 14.34
CA PRO A 160 6.74 -1.42 15.24
C PRO A 160 8.04 -2.11 14.81
N ASP A 161 8.96 -2.31 15.78
CA ASP A 161 10.23 -2.99 15.54
C ASP A 161 10.08 -4.34 14.80
N PRO A 162 9.09 -5.22 15.10
CA PRO A 162 8.91 -6.46 14.36
C PRO A 162 8.68 -6.28 12.85
N ILE A 163 8.14 -5.14 12.41
CA ILE A 163 7.96 -4.84 10.99
C ILE A 163 9.28 -4.34 10.39
N VAL A 164 10.01 -3.50 11.12
CA VAL A 164 11.31 -2.95 10.70
C VAL A 164 12.35 -4.06 10.59
N ASP A 165 12.39 -4.98 11.53
CA ASP A 165 13.35 -6.10 11.62
C ASP A 165 13.22 -7.08 10.44
N ARG A 166 12.04 -7.12 9.76
CA ARG A 166 11.84 -7.91 8.54
C ARG A 166 12.43 -7.29 7.28
N VAL A 167 12.88 -6.03 7.37
CA VAL A 167 13.45 -5.33 6.21
C VAL A 167 14.97 -5.41 6.23
N GLY A 168 15.57 -5.83 5.12
CA GLY A 168 17.00 -5.97 5.00
C GLY A 168 17.74 -4.63 4.97
N ILE A 169 19.06 -4.66 5.24
CA ILE A 169 19.92 -3.48 5.11
C ILE A 169 19.83 -2.92 3.68
N GLY A 170 19.66 -1.61 3.58
CA GLY A 170 19.38 -0.89 2.33
C GLY A 170 17.90 -0.76 2.02
N GLY A 171 17.04 -1.49 2.74
CA GLY A 171 15.59 -1.46 2.54
C GLY A 171 14.90 -0.29 3.24
N ARG A 172 13.59 -0.18 3.02
CA ARG A 172 12.79 0.98 3.47
C ARG A 172 11.50 0.53 4.14
N VAL A 173 11.06 1.33 5.12
CA VAL A 173 9.72 1.17 5.70
C VAL A 173 8.97 2.49 5.59
N VAL A 174 7.75 2.45 5.07
CA VAL A 174 6.90 3.64 4.90
C VAL A 174 5.58 3.42 5.63
N GLY A 175 5.21 4.34 6.50
CA GLY A 175 3.93 4.21 7.21
C GLY A 175 3.50 5.47 7.94
N PRO A 176 2.21 5.60 8.23
CA PRO A 176 1.70 6.66 9.09
C PRO A 176 1.93 6.32 10.56
N VAL A 177 2.37 7.31 11.32
CA VAL A 177 2.62 7.22 12.76
C VAL A 177 1.84 8.32 13.47
N ALA A 178 1.15 7.99 14.57
CA ALA A 178 0.53 8.97 15.43
C ALA A 178 1.57 9.59 16.37
N ASP A 179 1.53 10.91 16.54
CA ASP A 179 2.49 11.67 17.38
C ASP A 179 1.82 12.42 18.54
N GLY A 180 0.59 12.05 18.91
CA GLY A 180 -0.23 12.72 19.95
C GLY A 180 -0.82 14.07 19.52
N ARG A 181 -0.40 14.62 18.36
CA ARG A 181 -0.95 15.86 17.75
C ARG A 181 -1.69 15.58 16.45
N GLY A 182 -1.46 14.42 15.86
CA GLY A 182 -2.03 13.97 14.60
C GLY A 182 -1.33 12.71 14.11
N GLN A 183 -1.20 12.60 12.80
CA GLN A 183 -0.45 11.51 12.18
C GLN A 183 0.52 12.08 11.15
N ARG A 184 1.72 11.49 11.09
CA ARG A 184 2.78 11.84 10.14
C ARG A 184 3.11 10.63 9.28
N LEU A 185 3.26 10.83 7.98
CA LEU A 185 3.87 9.83 7.13
C LEU A 185 5.37 9.85 7.39
N VAL A 186 5.93 8.71 7.75
CA VAL A 186 7.36 8.56 7.96
C VAL A 186 7.93 7.56 6.96
N ARG A 187 9.18 7.78 6.58
CA ARG A 187 10.02 6.83 5.85
C ARG A 187 11.22 6.50 6.69
N LEU A 188 11.44 5.23 6.92
CA LEU A 188 12.63 4.70 7.55
C LEU A 188 13.53 4.09 6.48
N GLN A 189 14.84 4.30 6.60
CA GLN A 189 15.88 3.63 5.82
C GLN A 189 16.67 2.74 6.77
N VAL A 190 16.67 1.43 6.50
CA VAL A 190 17.49 0.48 7.26
C VAL A 190 18.91 0.54 6.75
N THR A 191 19.87 0.90 7.60
CA THR A 191 21.28 1.01 7.24
C THR A 191 22.15 0.09 8.11
N ALA A 192 23.42 -0.10 7.76
CA ALA A 192 24.35 -0.87 8.58
C ALA A 192 24.62 -0.22 9.95
N ASP A 193 24.42 1.10 10.06
CA ASP A 193 24.69 1.89 11.26
C ASP A 193 23.43 2.13 12.10
N GLY A 194 22.26 1.69 11.66
CA GLY A 194 20.96 1.87 12.33
C GLY A 194 19.84 2.34 11.38
N ILE A 195 18.85 3.00 11.95
CA ILE A 195 17.67 3.47 11.21
C ILE A 195 17.76 4.98 11.00
N GLU A 196 17.69 5.40 9.74
CA GLU A 196 17.48 6.80 9.38
C GLU A 196 15.99 7.05 9.20
N ARG A 197 15.51 8.20 9.73
CA ARG A 197 14.09 8.56 9.73
C ARG A 197 13.85 9.88 9.03
N GLU A 198 12.88 9.91 8.14
CA GLU A 198 12.40 11.10 7.44
C GLU A 198 10.90 11.31 7.68
N ASP A 199 10.52 12.56 7.95
CA ASP A 199 9.13 12.98 8.04
C ASP A 199 8.65 13.49 6.68
N ARG A 200 7.57 12.90 6.16
CA ARG A 200 7.00 13.19 4.84
C ARG A 200 5.69 13.99 4.90
N GLY A 201 5.34 14.52 6.06
CA GLY A 201 4.20 15.43 6.22
C GLY A 201 3.00 14.83 6.95
N ALA A 202 2.02 15.70 7.20
CA ALA A 202 0.80 15.32 7.91
C ALA A 202 -0.12 14.45 7.04
N VAL A 203 -0.68 13.39 7.64
CA VAL A 203 -1.57 12.44 6.98
C VAL A 203 -2.74 12.06 7.90
N ARG A 204 -3.69 11.29 7.35
CA ARG A 204 -4.77 10.71 8.14
C ARG A 204 -5.13 9.32 7.63
N PHE A 205 -4.94 8.33 8.48
CA PHE A 205 -5.23 6.92 8.26
C PHE A 205 -6.12 6.35 9.37
N VAL A 206 -6.71 5.20 9.13
CA VAL A 206 -7.32 4.39 10.19
C VAL A 206 -6.22 3.93 11.16
N PRO A 207 -6.52 3.82 12.47
CA PRO A 207 -5.52 3.34 13.42
C PRO A 207 -5.19 1.85 13.18
N MET A 208 -3.95 1.45 13.45
CA MET A 208 -3.53 0.06 13.55
C MET A 208 -4.30 -0.61 14.70
N ARG A 209 -4.66 -1.87 14.52
CA ARG A 209 -5.40 -2.67 15.51
C ARG A 209 -4.52 -3.79 16.05
#